data_53f9c9a59a3fd064665beddfd8fddde3
#
_entry.id   53f9c9a59a3fd064665beddfd8fddde3
#
_cell.length_a   1.000
_cell.length_b   1.000
_cell.length_c   1.000
_cell.angle_alpha   90.00
_cell.angle_beta   90.00
_cell.angle_gamma   90.00
#
_symmetry.space_group_name_H-M   'P 1'
#
loop_
_entity.id
_entity.type
_entity.pdbx_description
1 polymer ?
#
loop_
_entity_poly.entity_id
_entity_poly.type
_entity_poly.pdbx_seq_one_letter_code
_entity_poly.pdbx_strand_id
1 'polypeptide(L)'
;MSQTVLFVDDNPVILKTIELAFAKEEFTVLLAGSGEEALRLVKEDTPQVIVSDLRMPGMSGLEFLHRARQTNQFFVGMIFTAYLDIDSIMQAVSEEAVWRYITKPWQDNRELVMAVRNGFQYHDAMTFRRLAAEQLQRAERLAALGHLVAGISHQFNNIDVGILGYVQLALLHKDLPAEVREHLEQVRICARRGTEIIKELATFSDQSAQWGFTFGSLTDTVQEALSFCRKEMDAEGIRIETEFAEECNAVLNFGLVKQLVMNLIRNAAHATLGKEDRLVRIETGRQDDNIFVRVTDNGCGISKEYLPKIFDPFFTTKGAQATPGSTQAAVSGVGLGLSLSQTVAQAHRGAITVQSTPGSGSCFTFTLPMA
;
A
#
# COMPACT_ATOMS: atom_id res chain seq x y z
N MET A 1 2.87 19.85 2.60
CA MET A 1 3.91 20.31 1.66
C MET A 1 3.65 21.77 1.37
N SER A 2 4.68 22.64 1.30
CA SER A 2 4.51 24.04 0.91
C SER A 2 4.06 24.09 -0.55
N GLN A 3 3.07 24.93 -0.85
CA GLN A 3 2.62 25.16 -2.23
C GLN A 3 3.71 25.94 -2.97
N THR A 4 4.11 25.48 -4.16
CA THR A 4 5.20 26.07 -4.96
C THR A 4 4.68 26.45 -6.35
N VAL A 5 4.91 27.69 -6.74
CA VAL A 5 4.61 28.22 -8.09
C VAL A 5 5.90 28.64 -8.79
N LEU A 6 6.04 28.27 -10.06
CA LEU A 6 7.14 28.69 -10.93
C LEU A 6 6.63 29.69 -11.95
N PHE A 7 7.24 30.88 -11.99
CA PHE A 7 7.02 31.87 -13.04
C PHE A 7 8.20 31.89 -14.00
N VAL A 8 7.90 31.94 -15.28
CA VAL A 8 8.90 31.96 -16.36
C VAL A 8 8.63 33.12 -17.29
N ASP A 9 9.56 34.05 -17.38
CA ASP A 9 9.45 35.26 -18.23
C ASP A 9 10.86 35.77 -18.54
N ASP A 10 11.15 36.12 -19.80
CA ASP A 10 12.46 36.65 -20.19
C ASP A 10 12.66 38.12 -19.82
N ASN A 11 11.59 38.79 -19.38
CA ASN A 11 11.63 40.16 -18.92
C ASN A 11 11.87 40.24 -17.40
N PRO A 12 13.06 40.70 -16.95
CA PRO A 12 13.39 40.78 -15.52
C PRO A 12 12.51 41.78 -14.74
N VAL A 13 11.91 42.76 -15.42
CA VAL A 13 11.00 43.72 -14.77
C VAL A 13 9.69 43.03 -14.41
N ILE A 14 9.18 42.13 -15.27
CA ILE A 14 7.99 41.32 -15.00
C ILE A 14 8.25 40.37 -13.83
N LEU A 15 9.36 39.65 -13.85
CA LEU A 15 9.74 38.75 -12.74
C LEU A 15 9.84 39.51 -11.40
N LYS A 16 10.43 40.71 -11.40
CA LYS A 16 10.49 41.53 -10.20
C LYS A 16 9.12 42.04 -9.72
N THR A 17 8.22 42.34 -10.64
CA THR A 17 6.85 42.73 -10.33
C THR A 17 6.09 41.57 -9.70
N ILE A 18 6.27 40.33 -10.23
CA ILE A 18 5.68 39.10 -9.69
C ILE A 18 6.23 38.85 -8.29
N GLU A 19 7.54 38.94 -8.08
CA GLU A 19 8.15 38.74 -6.76
C GLU A 19 7.52 39.66 -5.71
N LEU A 20 7.31 40.93 -6.04
CA LEU A 20 6.68 41.91 -5.16
C LEU A 20 5.18 41.60 -4.94
N ALA A 21 4.47 41.19 -5.99
CA ALA A 21 3.05 40.82 -5.89
C ALA A 21 2.78 39.67 -4.95
N PHE A 22 3.71 38.70 -4.92
CA PHE A 22 3.59 37.48 -4.11
C PHE A 22 4.35 37.52 -2.77
N ALA A 23 5.02 38.61 -2.43
CA ALA A 23 5.84 38.75 -1.22
C ALA A 23 5.08 38.53 0.10
N LYS A 24 3.73 38.63 0.08
CA LYS A 24 2.86 38.46 1.26
C LYS A 24 2.11 37.11 1.26
N GLU A 25 2.33 36.29 0.25
CA GLU A 25 1.66 35.02 0.09
C GLU A 25 2.46 33.90 0.80
N GLU A 26 1.76 32.87 1.22
CA GLU A 26 2.36 31.76 1.98
C GLU A 26 2.97 30.66 1.08
N PHE A 27 2.97 30.85 -0.26
CA PHE A 27 3.57 29.88 -1.16
C PHE A 27 5.01 30.22 -1.52
N THR A 28 5.79 29.18 -1.88
CA THR A 28 7.13 29.36 -2.43
C THR A 28 7.02 29.81 -3.88
N VAL A 29 7.67 30.92 -4.21
CA VAL A 29 7.72 31.48 -5.57
C VAL A 29 9.09 31.19 -6.16
N LEU A 30 9.13 30.49 -7.28
CA LEU A 30 10.32 30.27 -8.09
C LEU A 30 10.24 31.14 -9.33
N LEU A 31 11.36 31.71 -9.74
CA LEU A 31 11.46 32.60 -10.89
C LEU A 31 12.52 32.05 -11.85
N ALA A 32 12.23 32.05 -13.15
CA ALA A 32 13.16 31.67 -14.20
C ALA A 32 13.12 32.69 -15.35
N GLY A 33 14.29 33.06 -15.85
CA GLY A 33 14.44 34.00 -16.97
C GLY A 33 14.43 33.31 -18.35
N SER A 34 14.34 31.96 -18.39
CA SER A 34 14.28 31.19 -19.65
C SER A 34 13.63 29.83 -19.46
N GLY A 35 13.19 29.22 -20.56
CA GLY A 35 12.64 27.88 -20.54
C GLY A 35 13.64 26.81 -20.08
N GLU A 36 14.93 26.99 -20.39
CA GLU A 36 16.01 26.06 -19.98
C GLU A 36 16.24 26.11 -18.48
N GLU A 37 16.24 27.30 -17.90
CA GLU A 37 16.34 27.50 -16.45
C GLU A 37 15.13 26.91 -15.74
N ALA A 38 13.93 27.17 -16.27
CA ALA A 38 12.68 26.64 -15.75
C ALA A 38 12.64 25.12 -15.76
N LEU A 39 13.15 24.44 -16.81
CA LEU A 39 13.23 22.98 -16.85
C LEU A 39 14.13 22.39 -15.76
N ARG A 40 15.17 23.10 -15.32
CA ARG A 40 16.00 22.69 -14.18
C ARG A 40 15.21 22.75 -12.87
N LEU A 41 14.54 23.91 -12.63
CA LEU A 41 13.73 24.11 -11.43
C LEU A 41 12.56 23.11 -11.34
N VAL A 42 11.95 22.74 -12.46
CA VAL A 42 10.88 21.70 -12.48
C VAL A 42 11.38 20.35 -11.97
N LYS A 43 12.65 20.01 -12.23
CA LYS A 43 13.24 18.75 -11.77
C LYS A 43 13.62 18.77 -10.28
N GLU A 44 14.10 19.91 -9.81
CA GLU A 44 14.62 20.07 -8.44
C GLU A 44 13.50 20.31 -7.44
N ASP A 45 12.55 21.18 -7.74
CA ASP A 45 11.56 21.69 -6.79
C ASP A 45 10.11 21.20 -7.05
N THR A 46 9.86 20.53 -8.17
CA THR A 46 8.55 19.94 -8.53
C THR A 46 7.35 20.88 -8.28
N PRO A 47 7.29 22.07 -8.92
CA PRO A 47 6.22 23.05 -8.68
C PRO A 47 4.85 22.50 -9.08
N GLN A 48 3.80 22.83 -8.30
CA GLN A 48 2.42 22.44 -8.55
C GLN A 48 1.73 23.35 -9.58
N VAL A 49 2.14 24.61 -9.66
CA VAL A 49 1.63 25.60 -10.63
C VAL A 49 2.81 26.18 -11.39
N ILE A 50 2.69 26.26 -12.71
CA ILE A 50 3.68 26.89 -13.58
C ILE A 50 2.97 27.95 -14.42
N VAL A 51 3.50 29.15 -14.42
CA VAL A 51 3.00 30.29 -15.23
C VAL A 51 4.14 30.74 -16.13
N SER A 52 4.01 30.57 -17.44
CA SER A 52 5.06 30.90 -18.40
C SER A 52 4.62 31.97 -19.35
N ASP A 53 5.52 32.89 -19.72
CA ASP A 53 5.29 33.72 -20.89
C ASP A 53 5.18 32.87 -22.15
N LEU A 54 4.32 33.28 -23.07
CA LEU A 54 4.12 32.61 -24.35
C LEU A 54 5.34 32.72 -25.27
N ARG A 55 5.91 33.94 -25.33
CA ARG A 55 6.99 34.28 -26.26
C ARG A 55 8.28 34.57 -25.53
N MET A 56 9.18 33.64 -25.54
CA MET A 56 10.52 33.78 -24.97
C MET A 56 11.59 33.44 -26.02
N PRO A 57 12.77 34.05 -25.97
CA PRO A 57 13.89 33.67 -26.82
C PRO A 57 14.29 32.20 -26.61
N GLY A 58 14.59 31.50 -27.69
CA GLY A 58 15.06 30.11 -27.66
C GLY A 58 13.93 29.10 -27.58
N MET A 59 13.19 29.08 -26.46
CA MET A 59 12.09 28.14 -26.20
C MET A 59 10.79 28.89 -25.88
N SER A 60 9.73 28.62 -26.62
CA SER A 60 8.40 29.20 -26.31
C SER A 60 7.82 28.61 -25.01
N GLY A 61 6.89 29.35 -24.38
CA GLY A 61 6.22 28.87 -23.16
C GLY A 61 5.44 27.59 -23.38
N LEU A 62 4.84 27.40 -24.54
CA LEU A 62 4.14 26.15 -24.87
C LEU A 62 5.11 24.98 -25.01
N GLU A 63 6.22 25.17 -25.73
CA GLU A 63 7.24 24.13 -25.84
C GLU A 63 7.85 23.80 -24.48
N PHE A 64 8.08 24.81 -23.63
CA PHE A 64 8.55 24.60 -22.25
C PHE A 64 7.55 23.75 -21.45
N LEU A 65 6.26 24.09 -21.43
CA LEU A 65 5.25 23.34 -20.69
C LEU A 65 5.14 21.90 -21.18
N HIS A 66 5.23 21.69 -22.51
CA HIS A 66 5.23 20.36 -23.11
C HIS A 66 6.43 19.51 -22.62
N ARG A 67 7.65 20.07 -22.65
CA ARG A 67 8.85 19.40 -22.14
C ARG A 67 8.82 19.19 -20.63
N ALA A 68 8.28 20.14 -19.88
CA ALA A 68 8.11 20.03 -18.43
C ALA A 68 7.18 18.86 -18.05
N ARG A 69 6.10 18.62 -18.82
CA ARG A 69 5.21 17.46 -18.61
C ARG A 69 5.88 16.11 -18.82
N GLN A 70 6.88 16.02 -19.67
CA GLN A 70 7.67 14.79 -19.84
C GLN A 70 8.52 14.45 -18.59
N THR A 71 8.87 15.49 -17.82
CA THR A 71 9.69 15.36 -16.61
C THR A 71 8.83 15.24 -15.34
N ASN A 72 7.80 16.07 -15.23
CA ASN A 72 6.82 16.07 -14.16
C ASN A 72 5.41 16.17 -14.78
N GLN A 73 4.62 15.10 -14.69
CA GLN A 73 3.27 15.07 -15.29
C GLN A 73 2.22 15.81 -14.46
N PHE A 74 2.55 16.24 -13.24
CA PHE A 74 1.59 16.72 -12.25
C PHE A 74 1.82 18.17 -11.85
N PHE A 75 1.55 19.08 -12.79
CA PHE A 75 1.45 20.50 -12.51
C PHE A 75 0.29 21.11 -13.31
N VAL A 76 -0.16 22.29 -12.89
CA VAL A 76 -1.13 23.13 -13.60
C VAL A 76 -0.36 24.17 -14.39
N GLY A 77 -0.39 24.07 -15.72
CA GLY A 77 0.25 25.01 -16.63
C GLY A 77 -0.65 26.20 -16.96
N MET A 78 -0.11 27.41 -16.87
CA MET A 78 -0.75 28.64 -17.28
C MET A 78 0.18 29.42 -18.22
N ILE A 79 -0.40 30.20 -19.12
CA ILE A 79 0.36 31.01 -20.07
C ILE A 79 0.01 32.47 -19.90
N PHE A 80 1.04 33.33 -19.80
CA PHE A 80 0.91 34.78 -20.00
C PHE A 80 0.84 35.06 -21.50
N THR A 81 -0.10 35.92 -21.93
CA THR A 81 -0.29 36.29 -23.33
C THR A 81 -0.67 37.76 -23.49
N ALA A 82 -0.19 38.42 -24.55
CA ALA A 82 -0.69 39.71 -24.96
C ALA A 82 -2.03 39.56 -25.71
N TYR A 83 -2.91 40.56 -25.64
CA TYR A 83 -4.26 40.57 -26.20
C TYR A 83 -4.34 40.28 -27.70
N LEU A 84 -3.23 40.38 -28.43
CA LEU A 84 -3.16 40.22 -29.90
C LEU A 84 -2.84 38.77 -30.35
N ASP A 85 -2.66 37.82 -29.44
CA ASP A 85 -2.21 36.45 -29.76
C ASP A 85 -3.34 35.39 -29.72
N ILE A 86 -4.61 35.82 -29.85
CA ILE A 86 -5.79 34.96 -29.74
C ILE A 86 -5.75 33.81 -30.76
N ASP A 87 -5.27 34.02 -31.98
CA ASP A 87 -5.18 32.97 -32.99
C ASP A 87 -4.13 31.91 -32.64
N SER A 88 -3.01 32.30 -32.04
CA SER A 88 -2.02 31.37 -31.49
C SER A 88 -2.55 30.57 -30.29
N ILE A 89 -3.43 31.18 -29.51
CA ILE A 89 -4.11 30.56 -28.36
C ILE A 89 -5.10 29.49 -28.85
N MET A 90 -5.85 29.75 -29.93
CA MET A 90 -6.82 28.79 -30.48
C MET A 90 -6.15 27.52 -31.03
N GLN A 91 -4.93 27.62 -31.57
CA GLN A 91 -4.13 26.44 -31.93
C GLN A 91 -3.60 25.70 -30.71
N ALA A 92 -3.27 26.37 -29.63
CA ALA A 92 -2.71 25.80 -28.40
C ALA A 92 -3.77 25.20 -27.46
N VAL A 93 -5.04 25.58 -27.60
CA VAL A 93 -6.18 24.99 -26.84
C VAL A 93 -6.37 23.49 -27.13
N SER A 94 -5.84 22.98 -28.25
CA SER A 94 -5.80 21.54 -28.52
C SER A 94 -4.71 20.78 -27.76
N GLU A 95 -3.79 21.47 -27.08
CA GLU A 95 -2.76 20.85 -26.25
C GLU A 95 -3.22 20.82 -24.80
N GLU A 96 -3.37 19.65 -24.22
CA GLU A 96 -3.71 19.39 -22.80
C GLU A 96 -2.73 20.02 -21.79
N ALA A 97 -1.70 20.74 -22.28
CA ALA A 97 -0.64 21.30 -21.46
C ALA A 97 -1.03 22.59 -20.73
N VAL A 98 -2.03 23.35 -21.20
CA VAL A 98 -2.39 24.66 -20.67
C VAL A 98 -3.79 24.64 -20.05
N TRP A 99 -3.88 24.93 -18.76
CA TRP A 99 -5.15 25.00 -18.03
C TRP A 99 -5.82 26.38 -18.16
N ARG A 100 -5.02 27.47 -18.17
CA ARG A 100 -5.54 28.84 -18.22
C ARG A 100 -4.56 29.81 -18.88
N TYR A 101 -5.13 30.81 -19.54
CA TYR A 101 -4.39 31.97 -20.08
C TYR A 101 -4.61 33.18 -19.16
N ILE A 102 -3.58 34.00 -18.99
CA ILE A 102 -3.59 35.23 -18.22
C ILE A 102 -3.11 36.35 -19.17
N THR A 103 -3.91 37.39 -19.34
CA THR A 103 -3.59 38.50 -20.26
C THR A 103 -2.60 39.48 -19.63
N LYS A 104 -1.62 39.93 -20.41
CA LYS A 104 -0.71 41.05 -20.08
C LYS A 104 -1.19 42.35 -20.73
N PRO A 105 -1.13 43.52 -20.07
CA PRO A 105 -0.88 43.69 -18.62
C PRO A 105 -2.09 43.27 -17.79
N TRP A 106 -1.87 42.63 -16.63
CA TRP A 106 -2.93 42.40 -15.65
C TRP A 106 -3.29 43.70 -14.96
N GLN A 107 -4.58 43.93 -14.69
CA GLN A 107 -5.06 45.19 -14.15
C GLN A 107 -4.79 45.32 -12.64
N ASP A 108 -4.81 44.24 -11.91
CA ASP A 108 -4.56 44.14 -10.46
C ASP A 108 -3.74 42.89 -10.13
N ASN A 109 -2.72 43.04 -9.27
CA ASN A 109 -1.94 41.92 -8.74
C ASN A 109 -2.81 40.84 -8.05
N ARG A 110 -3.96 41.25 -7.51
CA ARG A 110 -4.93 40.31 -6.92
C ARG A 110 -5.46 39.32 -7.94
N GLU A 111 -5.64 39.72 -9.20
CA GLU A 111 -6.10 38.84 -10.27
C GLU A 111 -5.09 37.69 -10.52
N LEU A 112 -3.81 38.05 -10.56
CA LEU A 112 -2.73 37.07 -10.72
C LEU A 112 -2.62 36.11 -9.53
N VAL A 113 -2.68 36.64 -8.31
CA VAL A 113 -2.67 35.83 -7.08
C VAL A 113 -3.86 34.88 -7.05
N MET A 114 -5.07 35.38 -7.41
CA MET A 114 -6.26 34.53 -7.48
C MET A 114 -6.15 33.45 -8.56
N ALA A 115 -5.55 33.75 -9.71
CA ALA A 115 -5.32 32.76 -10.76
C ALA A 115 -4.42 31.62 -10.25
N VAL A 116 -3.33 31.94 -9.55
CA VAL A 116 -2.41 30.94 -8.97
C VAL A 116 -3.09 30.15 -7.86
N ARG A 117 -3.86 30.77 -6.96
CA ARG A 117 -4.63 30.07 -5.92
C ARG A 117 -5.62 29.09 -6.53
N ASN A 118 -6.35 29.50 -7.57
CA ASN A 118 -7.25 28.60 -8.30
C ASN A 118 -6.48 27.44 -8.97
N GLY A 119 -5.25 27.70 -9.44
CA GLY A 119 -4.35 26.68 -9.97
C GLY A 119 -3.98 25.63 -8.93
N PHE A 120 -3.64 26.02 -7.72
CA PHE A 120 -3.39 25.09 -6.61
C PHE A 120 -4.63 24.27 -6.27
N GLN A 121 -5.80 24.90 -6.15
CA GLN A 121 -7.05 24.18 -5.90
C GLN A 121 -7.36 23.15 -7.00
N TYR A 122 -7.11 23.51 -8.25
CA TYR A 122 -7.30 22.58 -9.38
C TYR A 122 -6.31 21.42 -9.34
N HIS A 123 -5.03 21.70 -9.04
CA HIS A 123 -3.99 20.68 -8.86
C HIS A 123 -4.37 19.69 -7.75
N ASP A 124 -4.82 20.17 -6.61
CA ASP A 124 -5.22 19.35 -5.46
C ASP A 124 -6.43 18.49 -5.82
N ALA A 125 -7.43 19.06 -6.51
CA ALA A 125 -8.60 18.32 -6.97
C ALA A 125 -8.24 17.22 -7.99
N MET A 126 -7.33 17.50 -8.93
CA MET A 126 -6.84 16.50 -9.89
C MET A 126 -6.08 15.38 -9.19
N THR A 127 -5.21 15.71 -8.24
CA THR A 127 -4.43 14.76 -7.47
C THR A 127 -5.34 13.85 -6.64
N PHE A 128 -6.31 14.44 -5.94
CA PHE A 128 -7.32 13.68 -5.19
C PHE A 128 -8.13 12.76 -6.09
N ARG A 129 -8.61 13.24 -7.24
CA ARG A 129 -9.38 12.45 -8.20
C ARG A 129 -8.57 11.25 -8.73
N ARG A 130 -7.27 11.45 -9.00
CA ARG A 130 -6.39 10.36 -9.45
C ARG A 130 -6.23 9.30 -8.37
N LEU A 131 -5.89 9.71 -7.15
CA LEU A 131 -5.74 8.80 -6.02
C LEU A 131 -7.03 8.01 -5.74
N ALA A 132 -8.18 8.68 -5.80
CA ALA A 132 -9.48 8.03 -5.65
C ALA A 132 -9.75 7.02 -6.77
N ALA A 133 -9.41 7.35 -8.02
CA ALA A 133 -9.58 6.43 -9.15
C ALA A 133 -8.66 5.21 -9.04
N GLU A 134 -7.40 5.39 -8.64
CA GLU A 134 -6.45 4.29 -8.39
C GLU A 134 -6.95 3.37 -7.26
N GLN A 135 -7.48 3.94 -6.18
CA GLN A 135 -8.08 3.16 -5.07
C GLN A 135 -9.34 2.40 -5.52
N LEU A 136 -10.23 3.05 -6.29
CA LEU A 136 -11.42 2.41 -6.83
C LEU A 136 -11.06 1.23 -7.73
N GLN A 137 -10.13 1.43 -8.66
CA GLN A 137 -9.66 0.37 -9.56
C GLN A 137 -9.04 -0.80 -8.79
N ARG A 138 -8.30 -0.52 -7.71
CA ARG A 138 -7.75 -1.56 -6.83
C ARG A 138 -8.87 -2.31 -6.13
N ALA A 139 -9.87 -1.61 -5.60
CA ALA A 139 -11.03 -2.22 -4.95
C ALA A 139 -11.86 -3.08 -5.92
N GLU A 140 -12.12 -2.61 -7.14
CA GLU A 140 -12.83 -3.37 -8.18
C GLU A 140 -12.10 -4.66 -8.56
N ARG A 141 -10.78 -4.61 -8.73
CA ARG A 141 -9.97 -5.82 -9.00
C ARG A 141 -10.07 -6.84 -7.87
N LEU A 142 -10.02 -6.37 -6.62
CA LEU A 142 -10.15 -7.21 -5.44
C LEU A 142 -11.55 -7.82 -5.33
N ALA A 143 -12.60 -7.04 -5.59
CA ALA A 143 -13.98 -7.53 -5.59
C ALA A 143 -14.23 -8.59 -6.68
N ALA A 144 -13.74 -8.34 -7.90
CA ALA A 144 -13.85 -9.29 -9.00
C ALA A 144 -13.13 -10.62 -8.67
N LEU A 145 -11.92 -10.53 -8.09
CA LEU A 145 -11.17 -11.68 -7.61
C LEU A 145 -11.96 -12.43 -6.52
N GLY A 146 -12.57 -11.68 -5.59
CA GLY A 146 -13.40 -12.22 -4.54
C GLY A 146 -14.53 -13.09 -5.07
N HIS A 147 -15.33 -12.60 -5.99
CA HIS A 147 -16.42 -13.37 -6.60
C HIS A 147 -15.94 -14.65 -7.30
N LEU A 148 -14.82 -14.59 -8.02
CA LEU A 148 -14.23 -15.78 -8.67
C LEU A 148 -13.79 -16.82 -7.63
N VAL A 149 -13.13 -16.37 -6.56
CA VAL A 149 -12.62 -17.24 -5.51
C VAL A 149 -13.73 -17.97 -4.76
N ALA A 150 -14.86 -17.32 -4.47
CA ALA A 150 -15.99 -17.97 -3.79
C ALA A 150 -16.54 -19.17 -4.59
N GLY A 151 -16.72 -19.00 -5.89
CA GLY A 151 -17.16 -20.10 -6.77
C GLY A 151 -16.14 -21.22 -6.91
N ILE A 152 -14.88 -20.86 -7.05
CA ILE A 152 -13.76 -21.80 -7.20
C ILE A 152 -13.52 -22.56 -5.88
N SER A 153 -13.58 -21.90 -4.73
CA SER A 153 -13.36 -22.53 -3.42
C SER A 153 -14.29 -23.71 -3.15
N HIS A 154 -15.57 -23.57 -3.53
CA HIS A 154 -16.51 -24.66 -3.38
C HIS A 154 -16.15 -25.88 -4.24
N GLN A 155 -15.70 -25.66 -5.48
CA GLN A 155 -15.30 -26.75 -6.38
C GLN A 155 -14.00 -27.42 -5.90
N PHE A 156 -13.00 -26.65 -5.49
CA PHE A 156 -11.74 -27.19 -4.98
C PHE A 156 -11.93 -27.97 -3.68
N ASN A 157 -12.76 -27.46 -2.74
CA ASN A 157 -13.06 -28.20 -1.52
C ASN A 157 -13.68 -29.59 -1.83
N ASN A 158 -14.55 -29.68 -2.84
CA ASN A 158 -15.12 -30.95 -3.26
C ASN A 158 -14.07 -31.91 -3.83
N ILE A 159 -13.11 -31.39 -4.62
CA ILE A 159 -12.01 -32.20 -5.18
C ILE A 159 -11.09 -32.68 -4.05
N ASP A 160 -10.70 -31.79 -3.13
CA ASP A 160 -9.81 -32.12 -2.01
C ASP A 160 -10.43 -33.14 -1.05
N VAL A 161 -11.74 -33.04 -0.76
CA VAL A 161 -12.47 -34.05 0.01
C VAL A 161 -12.42 -35.42 -0.67
N GLY A 162 -12.57 -35.44 -2.00
CA GLY A 162 -12.42 -36.68 -2.78
C GLY A 162 -11.03 -37.29 -2.69
N ILE A 163 -9.98 -36.48 -2.93
CA ILE A 163 -8.59 -36.90 -2.87
C ILE A 163 -8.24 -37.40 -1.47
N LEU A 164 -8.55 -36.63 -0.43
CA LEU A 164 -8.28 -36.98 0.96
C LEU A 164 -9.02 -38.25 1.37
N GLY A 165 -10.29 -38.41 0.93
CA GLY A 165 -11.09 -39.62 1.18
C GLY A 165 -10.46 -40.87 0.59
N TYR A 166 -10.08 -40.84 -0.70
CA TYR A 166 -9.44 -42.00 -1.34
C TYR A 166 -8.06 -42.31 -0.78
N VAL A 167 -7.24 -41.31 -0.49
CA VAL A 167 -5.95 -41.50 0.16
C VAL A 167 -6.11 -42.11 1.54
N GLN A 168 -7.09 -41.67 2.31
CA GLN A 168 -7.35 -42.22 3.64
C GLN A 168 -7.82 -43.69 3.58
N LEU A 169 -8.69 -44.00 2.64
CA LEU A 169 -9.11 -45.40 2.40
C LEU A 169 -7.93 -46.27 1.98
N ALA A 170 -7.07 -45.80 1.09
CA ALA A 170 -5.88 -46.52 0.67
C ALA A 170 -4.92 -46.79 1.84
N LEU A 171 -4.70 -45.81 2.72
CA LEU A 171 -3.81 -45.94 3.89
C LEU A 171 -4.33 -46.91 4.95
N LEU A 172 -5.63 -47.27 4.93
CA LEU A 172 -6.19 -48.30 5.81
C LEU A 172 -5.72 -49.71 5.48
N HIS A 173 -5.25 -49.98 4.24
CA HIS A 173 -4.71 -51.28 3.89
C HIS A 173 -3.41 -51.56 4.65
N LYS A 174 -3.38 -52.71 5.35
CA LYS A 174 -2.23 -53.09 6.20
C LYS A 174 -1.01 -53.55 5.40
N ASP A 175 -1.22 -54.09 4.20
CA ASP A 175 -0.19 -54.71 3.37
C ASP A 175 0.40 -53.77 2.30
N LEU A 176 0.29 -52.47 2.52
CA LEU A 176 0.90 -51.48 1.62
C LEU A 176 2.42 -51.51 1.75
N PRO A 177 3.17 -51.56 0.61
CA PRO A 177 4.61 -51.33 0.62
C PRO A 177 4.95 -49.97 1.25
N ALA A 178 6.06 -49.90 2.00
CA ALA A 178 6.47 -48.71 2.71
C ALA A 178 6.59 -47.46 1.78
N GLU A 179 7.15 -47.65 0.58
CA GLU A 179 7.28 -46.63 -0.44
C GLU A 179 5.90 -46.09 -0.91
N VAL A 180 4.92 -47.00 -1.12
CA VAL A 180 3.56 -46.56 -1.52
C VAL A 180 2.87 -45.82 -0.40
N ARG A 181 3.07 -46.21 0.85
CA ARG A 181 2.55 -45.50 2.02
C ARG A 181 3.13 -44.11 2.12
N GLU A 182 4.42 -43.99 1.91
CA GLU A 182 5.10 -42.65 1.92
C GLU A 182 4.54 -41.76 0.82
N HIS A 183 4.37 -42.25 -0.41
CA HIS A 183 3.77 -41.48 -1.51
C HIS A 183 2.34 -41.03 -1.19
N LEU A 184 1.51 -41.90 -0.60
CA LEU A 184 0.15 -41.53 -0.20
C LEU A 184 0.12 -40.46 0.90
N GLU A 185 1.05 -40.54 1.86
CA GLU A 185 1.22 -39.49 2.87
C GLU A 185 1.62 -38.12 2.23
N GLN A 186 2.50 -38.14 1.23
CA GLN A 186 2.86 -36.93 0.49
C GLN A 186 1.64 -36.35 -0.26
N VAL A 187 0.83 -37.16 -0.92
CA VAL A 187 -0.41 -36.73 -1.56
C VAL A 187 -1.38 -36.13 -0.53
N ARG A 188 -1.50 -36.73 0.66
CA ARG A 188 -2.32 -36.21 1.76
C ARG A 188 -1.86 -34.81 2.22
N ILE A 189 -0.56 -34.65 2.35
CA ILE A 189 0.04 -33.34 2.72
C ILE A 189 -0.24 -32.28 1.64
N CYS A 190 -0.06 -32.65 0.37
CA CYS A 190 -0.31 -31.73 -0.76
C CYS A 190 -1.78 -31.30 -0.84
N ALA A 191 -2.73 -32.25 -0.70
CA ALA A 191 -4.16 -31.93 -0.71
C ALA A 191 -4.56 -31.02 0.46
N ARG A 192 -4.07 -31.29 1.68
CA ARG A 192 -4.31 -30.40 2.83
C ARG A 192 -3.79 -28.98 2.60
N ARG A 193 -2.59 -28.86 2.02
CA ARG A 193 -2.04 -27.52 1.64
C ARG A 193 -2.94 -26.82 0.62
N GLY A 194 -3.46 -27.55 -0.38
CA GLY A 194 -4.44 -27.02 -1.33
C GLY A 194 -5.67 -26.45 -0.63
N THR A 195 -6.25 -27.21 0.31
CA THR A 195 -7.40 -26.76 1.11
C THR A 195 -7.09 -25.49 1.91
N GLU A 196 -5.90 -25.37 2.51
CA GLU A 196 -5.49 -24.18 3.27
C GLU A 196 -5.39 -22.94 2.36
N ILE A 197 -4.76 -23.09 1.19
CA ILE A 197 -4.66 -22.03 0.19
C ILE A 197 -6.05 -21.53 -0.22
N ILE A 198 -6.97 -22.44 -0.48
CA ILE A 198 -8.35 -22.12 -0.88
C ILE A 198 -9.10 -21.43 0.26
N LYS A 199 -8.90 -21.85 1.51
CA LYS A 199 -9.50 -21.16 2.68
C LYS A 199 -8.97 -19.73 2.83
N GLU A 200 -7.68 -19.50 2.64
CA GLU A 200 -7.10 -18.16 2.65
C GLU A 200 -7.71 -17.28 1.55
N LEU A 201 -7.84 -17.82 0.33
CA LEU A 201 -8.50 -17.15 -0.80
C LEU A 201 -9.99 -16.89 -0.53
N ALA A 202 -10.74 -17.85 0.02
CA ALA A 202 -12.15 -17.71 0.32
C ALA A 202 -12.42 -16.63 1.37
N THR A 203 -11.57 -16.55 2.38
CA THR A 203 -11.68 -15.50 3.40
C THR A 203 -11.39 -14.11 2.82
N PHE A 204 -10.50 -14.01 1.83
CA PHE A 204 -10.27 -12.78 1.08
C PHE A 204 -11.50 -12.36 0.26
N SER A 205 -12.26 -13.34 -0.25
CA SER A 205 -13.46 -13.15 -1.07
C SER A 205 -14.69 -12.70 -0.27
N ASP A 206 -14.86 -13.17 0.95
CA ASP A 206 -16.08 -13.00 1.75
C ASP A 206 -16.14 -11.64 2.48
N GLN A 207 -15.72 -10.56 1.79
CA GLN A 207 -15.80 -9.18 2.31
C GLN A 207 -17.25 -8.66 2.42
N SER A 208 -18.25 -9.43 1.98
CA SER A 208 -19.67 -9.04 2.03
C SER A 208 -20.44 -9.61 3.22
N ALA A 209 -19.85 -10.53 4.00
CA ALA A 209 -20.48 -11.01 5.24
C ALA A 209 -20.59 -9.84 6.22
N GLN A 210 -21.79 -9.58 6.70
CA GLN A 210 -22.11 -8.55 7.69
C GLN A 210 -21.12 -8.60 8.84
N TRP A 211 -20.15 -7.70 8.83
CA TRP A 211 -19.13 -7.61 9.86
C TRP A 211 -19.80 -7.13 11.15
N GLY A 212 -20.15 -8.07 12.02
CA GLY A 212 -20.65 -7.76 13.34
C GLY A 212 -19.50 -7.23 14.20
N PHE A 213 -19.48 -5.92 14.41
CA PHE A 213 -18.56 -5.29 15.35
C PHE A 213 -19.23 -5.23 16.73
N THR A 214 -18.53 -5.70 17.75
CA THR A 214 -18.99 -5.70 19.14
C THR A 214 -17.90 -5.18 20.06
N PHE A 215 -18.29 -4.54 21.15
CA PHE A 215 -17.33 -4.10 22.18
C PHE A 215 -16.78 -5.28 22.93
N GLY A 216 -15.44 -5.33 23.12
CA GLY A 216 -14.81 -6.39 23.87
C GLY A 216 -13.28 -6.28 23.94
N SER A 217 -12.67 -7.30 24.55
CA SER A 217 -11.24 -7.35 24.85
C SER A 217 -10.41 -7.81 23.67
N LEU A 218 -9.46 -6.97 23.25
CA LEU A 218 -8.43 -7.31 22.29
C LEU A 218 -7.50 -8.40 22.86
N THR A 219 -7.13 -8.27 24.14
CA THR A 219 -6.24 -9.22 24.82
C THR A 219 -6.82 -10.64 24.81
N ASP A 220 -8.11 -10.80 25.13
CA ASP A 220 -8.76 -12.11 25.11
C ASP A 220 -8.77 -12.71 23.70
N THR A 221 -9.03 -11.87 22.70
CA THR A 221 -9.00 -12.28 21.29
C THR A 221 -7.61 -12.78 20.87
N VAL A 222 -6.55 -12.10 21.33
CA VAL A 222 -5.16 -12.48 21.06
C VAL A 222 -4.80 -13.80 21.77
N GLN A 223 -5.21 -13.97 23.02
CA GLN A 223 -5.00 -15.21 23.77
C GLN A 223 -5.71 -16.41 23.11
N GLU A 224 -6.94 -16.19 22.64
CA GLU A 224 -7.66 -17.21 21.89
C GLU A 224 -6.93 -17.57 20.59
N ALA A 225 -6.48 -16.57 19.79
CA ALA A 225 -5.70 -16.80 18.57
C ALA A 225 -4.41 -17.59 18.86
N LEU A 226 -3.70 -17.23 19.92
CA LEU A 226 -2.48 -17.92 20.34
C LEU A 226 -2.76 -19.38 20.72
N SER A 227 -3.89 -19.65 21.39
CA SER A 227 -4.25 -21.02 21.79
C SER A 227 -4.38 -21.96 20.59
N PHE A 228 -4.86 -21.47 19.46
CA PHE A 228 -4.93 -22.24 18.21
C PHE A 228 -3.56 -22.53 17.59
N CYS A 229 -2.62 -21.57 17.69
CA CYS A 229 -1.28 -21.73 17.12
C CYS A 229 -0.31 -22.48 18.04
N ARG A 230 -0.55 -22.52 19.34
CA ARG A 230 0.40 -22.98 20.36
C ARG A 230 0.88 -24.41 20.11
N LYS A 231 -0.03 -25.35 19.84
CA LYS A 231 0.34 -26.75 19.59
C LYS A 231 1.29 -26.93 18.41
N GLU A 232 1.08 -26.14 17.36
CA GLU A 232 1.92 -26.14 16.15
C GLU A 232 3.31 -25.58 16.48
N MET A 233 3.37 -24.46 17.20
CA MET A 233 4.61 -23.80 17.59
C MET A 233 5.44 -24.65 18.59
N ASP A 234 4.77 -25.28 19.55
CA ASP A 234 5.43 -26.17 20.52
C ASP A 234 6.04 -27.41 19.81
N ALA A 235 5.31 -27.99 18.85
CA ALA A 235 5.80 -29.11 18.04
C ALA A 235 7.01 -28.72 17.16
N GLU A 236 7.10 -27.47 16.76
CA GLU A 236 8.22 -26.93 15.99
C GLU A 236 9.37 -26.40 16.86
N GLY A 237 9.27 -26.49 18.18
CA GLY A 237 10.29 -26.02 19.14
C GLY A 237 10.44 -24.51 19.19
N ILE A 238 9.38 -23.75 18.93
CA ILE A 238 9.39 -22.28 18.99
C ILE A 238 9.09 -21.81 20.42
N ARG A 239 9.98 -21.02 20.99
CA ARG A 239 9.75 -20.38 22.29
C ARG A 239 8.79 -19.19 22.12
N ILE A 240 7.71 -19.20 22.91
CA ILE A 240 6.71 -18.14 22.91
C ILE A 240 6.85 -17.31 24.20
N GLU A 241 7.05 -16.01 24.05
CA GLU A 241 6.96 -15.04 25.16
C GLU A 241 5.71 -14.19 24.99
N THR A 242 5.01 -13.93 26.09
CA THR A 242 3.77 -13.14 26.07
C THR A 242 3.79 -12.06 27.13
N GLU A 243 3.35 -10.85 26.76
CA GLU A 243 3.15 -9.73 27.65
C GLU A 243 1.80 -9.08 27.33
N PHE A 244 0.81 -9.30 28.19
CA PHE A 244 -0.56 -8.88 27.94
C PHE A 244 -0.98 -7.79 28.93
N ALA A 245 -1.36 -6.62 28.40
CA ALA A 245 -1.95 -5.57 29.19
C ALA A 245 -3.42 -5.88 29.49
N GLU A 246 -3.85 -5.51 30.70
CA GLU A 246 -5.25 -5.48 31.07
C GLU A 246 -5.99 -4.31 30.38
N GLU A 247 -7.33 -4.43 30.24
CA GLU A 247 -8.21 -3.37 29.71
C GLU A 247 -7.90 -2.86 28.29
N CYS A 248 -7.44 -3.69 27.39
CA CYS A 248 -7.35 -3.37 25.96
C CYS A 248 -8.71 -3.61 25.29
N ASN A 249 -9.68 -2.70 25.48
CA ASN A 249 -11.03 -2.85 24.95
C ASN A 249 -11.28 -1.93 23.77
N ALA A 250 -11.96 -2.45 22.74
CA ALA A 250 -12.35 -1.72 21.54
C ALA A 250 -13.60 -2.33 20.90
N VAL A 251 -14.11 -1.67 19.87
CA VAL A 251 -15.17 -2.22 19.01
C VAL A 251 -14.53 -3.10 17.95
N LEU A 252 -14.69 -4.42 18.07
CA LEU A 252 -13.97 -5.43 17.30
C LEU A 252 -14.93 -6.36 16.53
N ASN A 253 -14.49 -6.83 15.39
CA ASN A 253 -14.91 -8.12 14.85
C ASN A 253 -13.91 -9.18 15.31
N PHE A 254 -14.28 -9.94 16.33
CA PHE A 254 -13.39 -10.93 16.96
C PHE A 254 -12.84 -11.97 15.99
N GLY A 255 -13.66 -12.43 15.03
CA GLY A 255 -13.25 -13.42 14.03
C GLY A 255 -12.14 -12.91 13.12
N LEU A 256 -12.31 -11.69 12.62
CA LEU A 256 -11.32 -11.06 11.73
C LEU A 256 -10.03 -10.69 12.48
N VAL A 257 -10.14 -10.14 13.68
CA VAL A 257 -8.95 -9.83 14.51
C VAL A 257 -8.19 -11.10 14.87
N LYS A 258 -8.90 -12.16 15.28
CA LYS A 258 -8.31 -13.47 15.55
C LYS A 258 -7.53 -14.00 14.34
N GLN A 259 -8.12 -13.92 13.15
CA GLN A 259 -7.47 -14.34 11.91
C GLN A 259 -6.23 -13.50 11.59
N LEU A 260 -6.30 -12.16 11.74
CA LEU A 260 -5.16 -11.27 11.58
C LEU A 260 -4.00 -11.68 12.50
N VAL A 261 -4.29 -11.88 13.79
CA VAL A 261 -3.29 -12.26 14.79
C VAL A 261 -2.68 -13.63 14.47
N MET A 262 -3.49 -14.63 14.12
CA MET A 262 -3.00 -15.95 13.72
C MET A 262 -2.08 -15.87 12.50
N ASN A 263 -2.42 -15.05 11.51
CA ASN A 263 -1.57 -14.82 10.34
C ASN A 263 -0.21 -14.22 10.73
N LEU A 264 -0.19 -13.21 11.62
CA LEU A 264 1.07 -12.62 12.10
C LEU A 264 1.91 -13.63 12.87
N ILE A 265 1.30 -14.43 13.76
CA ILE A 265 1.99 -15.48 14.53
C ILE A 265 2.61 -16.54 13.58
N ARG A 266 1.87 -17.02 12.59
CA ARG A 266 2.39 -18.00 11.62
C ARG A 266 3.50 -17.40 10.76
N ASN A 267 3.39 -16.14 10.36
CA ASN A 267 4.46 -15.47 9.63
C ASN A 267 5.73 -15.34 10.47
N ALA A 268 5.62 -15.00 11.74
CA ALA A 268 6.72 -14.96 12.69
C ALA A 268 7.36 -16.35 12.87
N ALA A 269 6.55 -17.40 13.08
CA ALA A 269 7.03 -18.78 13.18
C ALA A 269 7.84 -19.20 11.94
N HIS A 270 7.29 -18.94 10.73
CA HIS A 270 7.99 -19.25 9.48
C HIS A 270 9.30 -18.44 9.31
N ALA A 271 9.34 -17.18 9.78
CA ALA A 271 10.52 -16.35 9.66
C ALA A 271 11.69 -16.87 10.52
N THR A 272 11.39 -17.60 11.61
CA THR A 272 12.41 -18.18 12.51
C THR A 272 13.00 -19.49 12.02
N LEU A 273 12.55 -20.05 10.88
CA LEU A 273 13.10 -21.28 10.31
C LEU A 273 14.61 -21.15 10.08
N GLY A 274 15.37 -22.15 10.49
CA GLY A 274 16.83 -22.18 10.39
C GLY A 274 17.57 -21.46 11.53
N LYS A 275 16.88 -20.91 12.52
CA LYS A 275 17.48 -20.40 13.76
C LYS A 275 17.56 -21.53 14.79
N GLU A 276 18.64 -21.55 15.59
CA GLU A 276 18.79 -22.49 16.70
C GLU A 276 17.85 -22.16 17.87
N ASP A 277 17.76 -20.86 18.23
CA ASP A 277 16.84 -20.35 19.25
C ASP A 277 15.69 -19.60 18.53
N ARG A 278 14.58 -20.30 18.30
CA ARG A 278 13.40 -19.79 17.62
C ARG A 278 12.49 -19.09 18.65
N LEU A 279 12.33 -17.78 18.51
CA LEU A 279 11.57 -16.95 19.46
C LEU A 279 10.49 -16.14 18.74
N VAL A 280 9.28 -16.19 19.29
CA VAL A 280 8.16 -15.30 18.93
C VAL A 280 7.62 -14.66 20.20
N ARG A 281 7.60 -13.32 20.24
CA ARG A 281 7.03 -12.54 21.33
C ARG A 281 5.73 -11.90 20.90
N ILE A 282 4.70 -11.98 21.76
CA ILE A 282 3.36 -11.43 21.51
C ILE A 282 3.00 -10.50 22.65
N GLU A 283 2.72 -9.25 22.32
CA GLU A 283 2.43 -8.21 23.30
C GLU A 283 1.09 -7.54 22.98
N THR A 284 0.30 -7.22 23.99
CA THR A 284 -0.83 -6.28 23.87
C THR A 284 -0.60 -5.11 24.82
N GLY A 285 -1.03 -3.92 24.42
CA GLY A 285 -0.80 -2.73 25.21
C GLY A 285 -1.62 -1.54 24.73
N ARG A 286 -1.38 -0.40 25.39
CA ARG A 286 -1.95 0.90 25.05
C ARG A 286 -0.83 1.85 24.64
N GLN A 287 -1.12 2.66 23.66
CA GLN A 287 -0.23 3.73 23.23
C GLN A 287 -1.09 4.92 22.82
N ASP A 288 -1.02 6.01 23.58
CA ASP A 288 -1.88 7.18 23.42
C ASP A 288 -3.38 6.79 23.48
N ASP A 289 -4.18 7.19 22.48
CA ASP A 289 -5.60 6.85 22.34
C ASP A 289 -5.84 5.52 21.61
N ASN A 290 -4.80 4.71 21.41
CA ASN A 290 -4.89 3.45 20.68
C ASN A 290 -4.50 2.26 21.58
N ILE A 291 -5.06 1.10 21.24
CA ILE A 291 -4.57 -0.18 21.71
C ILE A 291 -3.83 -0.91 20.60
N PHE A 292 -2.91 -1.80 20.95
CA PHE A 292 -2.11 -2.51 19.96
C PHE A 292 -1.93 -3.99 20.29
N VAL A 293 -1.68 -4.76 19.22
CA VAL A 293 -1.07 -6.09 19.26
C VAL A 293 0.25 -6.01 18.55
N ARG A 294 1.31 -6.50 19.18
CA ARG A 294 2.65 -6.59 18.59
C ARG A 294 3.09 -8.04 18.53
N VAL A 295 3.57 -8.46 17.37
CA VAL A 295 4.17 -9.79 17.16
C VAL A 295 5.60 -9.59 16.68
N THR A 296 6.56 -10.03 17.46
CA THR A 296 8.01 -9.88 17.20
C THR A 296 8.63 -11.26 17.02
N ASP A 297 9.43 -11.43 15.99
CA ASP A 297 10.23 -12.63 15.74
C ASP A 297 11.74 -12.31 15.70
N ASN A 298 12.58 -13.29 15.98
CA ASN A 298 14.01 -13.22 15.81
C ASN A 298 14.51 -13.87 14.51
N GLY A 299 13.64 -13.94 13.49
CA GLY A 299 13.84 -14.66 12.26
C GLY A 299 14.79 -14.01 11.25
N CYS A 300 14.59 -14.34 9.97
CA CYS A 300 15.44 -13.86 8.88
C CYS A 300 15.28 -12.38 8.56
N GLY A 301 14.21 -11.72 9.06
CA GLY A 301 13.89 -10.33 8.74
C GLY A 301 13.47 -10.12 7.28
N ILE A 302 13.25 -8.85 6.93
CA ILE A 302 12.75 -8.42 5.62
C ILE A 302 13.73 -7.37 5.04
N SER A 303 14.11 -7.52 3.78
CA SER A 303 14.97 -6.54 3.11
C SER A 303 14.22 -5.23 2.87
N LYS A 304 14.96 -4.10 2.87
CA LYS A 304 14.40 -2.76 2.62
C LYS A 304 13.67 -2.65 1.28
N GLU A 305 14.10 -3.43 0.29
CA GLU A 305 13.49 -3.48 -1.04
C GLU A 305 12.07 -4.05 -1.01
N TYR A 306 11.81 -5.02 -0.12
CA TYR A 306 10.52 -5.71 -0.04
C TYR A 306 9.53 -5.02 0.91
N LEU A 307 10.01 -4.24 1.89
CA LEU A 307 9.13 -3.57 2.87
C LEU A 307 7.94 -2.81 2.24
N PRO A 308 8.10 -2.05 1.13
CA PRO A 308 6.98 -1.37 0.49
C PRO A 308 5.95 -2.30 -0.16
N LYS A 309 6.34 -3.56 -0.44
CA LYS A 309 5.55 -4.52 -1.22
C LYS A 309 4.91 -5.63 -0.39
N ILE A 310 5.30 -5.80 0.88
CA ILE A 310 4.85 -6.95 1.70
C ILE A 310 3.34 -6.98 1.94
N PHE A 311 2.66 -5.86 1.79
CA PHE A 311 1.20 -5.75 1.89
C PHE A 311 0.49 -5.84 0.53
N ASP A 312 1.22 -5.95 -0.58
CA ASP A 312 0.62 -6.16 -1.89
C ASP A 312 0.06 -7.58 -1.98
N PRO A 313 -1.17 -7.74 -2.51
CA PRO A 313 -1.73 -9.07 -2.74
C PRO A 313 -0.81 -9.92 -3.62
N PHE A 314 -0.69 -11.21 -3.27
CA PHE A 314 0.16 -12.20 -3.94
C PHE A 314 1.67 -11.95 -3.86
N PHE A 315 2.12 -10.93 -3.14
CA PHE A 315 3.54 -10.78 -2.87
C PHE A 315 3.99 -11.78 -1.81
N THR A 316 4.96 -12.61 -2.14
CA THR A 316 5.57 -13.59 -1.22
C THR A 316 7.03 -13.81 -1.57
N THR A 317 7.82 -14.03 -0.55
CA THR A 317 9.22 -14.48 -0.65
C THR A 317 9.37 -15.96 -0.25
N LYS A 318 8.25 -16.69 -0.16
CA LYS A 318 8.17 -18.08 0.27
C LYS A 318 7.94 -19.01 -0.92
N GLY A 319 8.28 -20.29 -0.77
CA GLY A 319 8.02 -21.33 -1.78
C GLY A 319 8.81 -21.11 -3.08
N ALA A 320 8.16 -21.28 -4.22
CA ALA A 320 8.78 -21.16 -5.54
C ALA A 320 9.33 -19.75 -5.86
N GLN A 321 8.90 -18.73 -5.12
CA GLN A 321 9.37 -17.34 -5.25
C GLN A 321 10.50 -17.01 -4.25
N ALA A 322 10.87 -17.95 -3.40
CA ALA A 322 11.98 -17.77 -2.45
C ALA A 322 13.32 -17.81 -3.19
N THR A 323 14.33 -17.16 -2.60
CA THR A 323 15.71 -17.27 -3.10
C THR A 323 16.15 -18.73 -3.07
N PRO A 324 16.68 -19.29 -4.17
CA PRO A 324 17.14 -20.67 -4.21
C PRO A 324 18.12 -20.99 -3.07
N GLY A 325 17.86 -22.10 -2.36
CA GLY A 325 18.68 -22.52 -1.21
C GLY A 325 18.33 -21.84 0.12
N SER A 326 17.35 -20.92 0.16
CA SER A 326 16.88 -20.35 1.42
C SER A 326 15.94 -21.30 2.18
N THR A 327 15.88 -21.19 3.53
CA THR A 327 14.95 -21.91 4.37
C THR A 327 13.49 -21.60 4.04
N GLN A 328 13.22 -20.43 3.45
CA GLN A 328 11.90 -20.00 3.01
C GLN A 328 11.38 -20.74 1.78
N ALA A 329 12.24 -21.40 1.01
CA ALA A 329 11.85 -22.22 -0.13
C ALA A 329 11.00 -23.46 0.29
N ALA A 330 11.16 -23.94 1.52
CA ALA A 330 10.38 -25.04 2.08
C ALA A 330 8.99 -24.63 2.58
N VAL A 331 8.72 -23.32 2.71
CA VAL A 331 7.46 -22.77 3.23
C VAL A 331 6.56 -22.38 2.08
N SER A 332 5.31 -22.84 2.11
CA SER A 332 4.28 -22.40 1.14
C SER A 332 3.56 -21.15 1.63
N GLY A 333 3.23 -20.24 0.72
CA GLY A 333 2.40 -19.08 1.03
C GLY A 333 1.91 -18.40 -0.25
N VAL A 334 0.62 -18.05 -0.30
CA VAL A 334 -0.03 -17.41 -1.47
C VAL A 334 0.28 -15.91 -1.54
N GLY A 335 0.82 -15.34 -0.46
CA GLY A 335 1.07 -13.90 -0.38
C GLY A 335 -0.20 -13.06 -0.12
N LEU A 336 -1.26 -13.65 0.43
CA LEU A 336 -2.50 -12.95 0.75
C LEU A 336 -2.63 -12.59 2.23
N GLY A 337 -1.91 -13.25 3.11
CA GLY A 337 -2.06 -13.09 4.56
C GLY A 337 -1.85 -11.65 5.03
N LEU A 338 -0.77 -10.99 4.64
CA LEU A 338 -0.48 -9.62 5.07
C LEU A 338 -1.40 -8.59 4.42
N SER A 339 -1.78 -8.76 3.16
CA SER A 339 -2.75 -7.88 2.49
C SER A 339 -4.12 -7.97 3.14
N LEU A 340 -4.58 -9.18 3.51
CA LEU A 340 -5.80 -9.39 4.29
C LEU A 340 -5.68 -8.74 5.68
N SER A 341 -4.56 -8.91 6.37
CA SER A 341 -4.32 -8.27 7.67
C SER A 341 -4.43 -6.76 7.58
N GLN A 342 -3.93 -6.15 6.51
CA GLN A 342 -4.06 -4.70 6.26
C GLN A 342 -5.52 -4.29 6.05
N THR A 343 -6.30 -5.07 5.28
CA THR A 343 -7.73 -4.82 5.06
C THR A 343 -8.50 -4.91 6.37
N VAL A 344 -8.24 -5.92 7.19
CA VAL A 344 -8.85 -6.07 8.52
C VAL A 344 -8.50 -4.89 9.42
N ALA A 345 -7.25 -4.44 9.43
CA ALA A 345 -6.82 -3.28 10.22
C ALA A 345 -7.59 -2.01 9.79
N GLN A 346 -7.68 -1.75 8.50
CA GLN A 346 -8.43 -0.60 7.96
C GLN A 346 -9.92 -0.63 8.30
N ALA A 347 -10.55 -1.82 8.27
CA ALA A 347 -11.95 -1.99 8.65
C ALA A 347 -12.22 -1.67 10.12
N HIS A 348 -11.20 -1.84 10.98
CA HIS A 348 -11.23 -1.45 12.39
C HIS A 348 -10.77 0.00 12.63
N ARG A 349 -10.63 0.83 11.59
CA ARG A 349 -10.08 2.20 11.64
C ARG A 349 -8.68 2.24 12.24
N GLY A 350 -7.97 1.13 12.16
CA GLY A 350 -6.62 0.94 12.66
C GLY A 350 -5.59 0.89 11.55
N ALA A 351 -4.36 0.55 11.91
CA ALA A 351 -3.25 0.39 10.99
C ALA A 351 -2.40 -0.82 11.36
N ILE A 352 -1.69 -1.35 10.38
CA ILE A 352 -0.65 -2.35 10.61
C ILE A 352 0.69 -1.78 10.12
N THR A 353 1.69 -1.83 10.97
CA THR A 353 3.05 -1.34 10.70
C THR A 353 4.06 -2.45 10.87
N VAL A 354 5.23 -2.30 10.26
CA VAL A 354 6.33 -3.25 10.34
C VAL A 354 7.65 -2.54 10.56
N GLN A 355 8.45 -3.09 11.46
CA GLN A 355 9.87 -2.76 11.63
C GLN A 355 10.66 -4.04 11.45
N SER A 356 11.63 -4.05 10.55
CA SER A 356 12.40 -5.25 10.27
C SER A 356 13.83 -4.93 9.85
N THR A 357 14.74 -5.81 10.28
CA THR A 357 16.15 -5.76 9.90
C THR A 357 16.56 -7.14 9.39
N PRO A 358 17.12 -7.25 8.19
CA PRO A 358 17.62 -8.53 7.68
C PRO A 358 18.55 -9.23 8.68
N GLY A 359 18.28 -10.50 8.94
CA GLY A 359 19.06 -11.34 9.88
C GLY A 359 18.70 -11.18 11.36
N SER A 360 17.95 -10.12 11.74
CA SER A 360 17.63 -9.80 13.14
C SER A 360 16.15 -10.03 13.50
N GLY A 361 15.28 -10.23 12.50
CA GLY A 361 13.86 -10.48 12.69
C GLY A 361 12.96 -9.33 12.30
N SER A 362 11.68 -9.47 12.62
CA SER A 362 10.65 -8.48 12.30
C SER A 362 9.73 -8.24 13.48
N CYS A 363 9.14 -7.05 13.52
CA CYS A 363 8.14 -6.63 14.49
C CYS A 363 6.94 -6.06 13.74
N PHE A 364 5.81 -6.77 13.76
CA PHE A 364 4.54 -6.31 13.22
C PHE A 364 3.67 -5.76 14.34
N THR A 365 3.12 -4.58 14.15
CA THR A 365 2.24 -3.93 15.14
C THR A 365 0.91 -3.59 14.47
N PHE A 366 -0.18 -4.17 14.97
CA PHE A 366 -1.55 -3.80 14.65
C PHE A 366 -2.05 -2.84 15.72
N THR A 367 -2.48 -1.63 15.33
CA THR A 367 -3.05 -0.59 16.19
C THR A 367 -4.48 -0.31 15.79
N LEU A 368 -5.33 -0.02 16.78
CA LEU A 368 -6.71 0.40 16.55
C LEU A 368 -7.14 1.38 17.65
N PRO A 369 -8.11 2.28 17.36
CA PRO A 369 -8.62 3.23 18.33
C PRO A 369 -9.24 2.52 19.55
N MET A 370 -8.96 3.02 20.73
CA MET A 370 -9.65 2.63 21.95
C MET A 370 -11.10 3.12 21.87
N ALA A 371 -12.05 2.35 22.38
CA ALA A 371 -13.48 2.69 22.39
C ALA A 371 -13.82 3.67 23.52
#